data_7ebde7223ecbf25c176a3b50502a0587
#
_entry.id   7ebde7223ecbf25c176a3b50502a0587
#
_cell.length_a   1.000
_cell.length_b   1.000
_cell.length_c   1.000
_cell.angle_alpha   90.00
_cell.angle_beta   90.00
_cell.angle_gamma   90.00
#
_symmetry.space_group_name_H-M   'P 1'
#
loop_
_entity.id
_entity.type
_entity.pdbx_description
1 polymer ?
#
loop_
_entity_poly.entity_id
_entity_poly.type
_entity_poly.pdbx_seq_one_letter_code
_entity_poly.pdbx_strand_id
1 'polypeptide(L)'
;MQLGKWVVDLVLIFSLLSPQFSESVAETTSSSIPICSEEDRDSLLRFKASISQDTTETLSTWTSRDCCDGGWEGVQCNPSTGRVNVLQIQRPGRNGDDETYMKGTLSPSLGNLHFLEIMVISGMKHITGPIPNSFSNLTHLTQLILEDNSLGGSIPPSLGRLSLLQSLSLSGNHLKGQIPPTLGALRNLAQLNLAKNSLTGPIPLSFKTLINLQYFDLSYNLLSSTIPDFLGEFKNLTYLDLSSNLLTGKIPISLFGLVNLLDLSLSYNKLTGNIPDQVGNLKSLTSLQLSGNLLTGHIPPSISRLQNLWYLNVSRNCLSDPLPVIPSKGIPALLCIDLSYNNLSLGIVPDWIRSKQLKDVHLAGCKLKGDLPHFTRPDSLSSIDLSDNYLVDGISNFFINMSSLQKVKLSNNQLRFDISEIKLPTELSSIDLHANLLVGSLSTIINNRTSSSLEVIDVSNNFISGHIPEFVEGSSMKVLNLGSNNISGPIPVSISNLIDLERLDISRNHILGTIPSSLRQLLKLLWLDVSINGLTGQIPSSLSQITGLKHANFRANRLCGEIPQTRPFNIFRPVAYAHNLCLCGKPLQPCMKQGSMGQ
;
A
#
# COMPACT_ATOMS: atom_id res chain seq x y z
N MET A 1 2.62 5.35 -0.54
CA MET A 1 1.97 4.43 -1.51
C MET A 1 0.89 5.09 -2.38
N GLN A 2 0.78 6.40 -2.43
CA GLN A 2 -0.24 7.12 -3.23
C GLN A 2 0.31 7.93 -4.42
N LEU A 3 1.61 8.05 -4.58
CA LEU A 3 2.21 8.92 -5.60
C LEU A 3 2.43 8.25 -6.98
N GLY A 4 2.51 6.92 -7.04
CA GLY A 4 2.52 6.21 -8.33
C GLY A 4 1.23 6.35 -9.16
N LYS A 5 0.11 6.73 -8.49
CA LYS A 5 -1.17 6.99 -9.17
C LYS A 5 -1.21 8.32 -9.94
N TRP A 6 -0.45 9.32 -9.50
CA TRP A 6 -0.46 10.65 -10.14
C TRP A 6 0.20 10.68 -11.51
N VAL A 7 1.22 9.83 -11.73
CA VAL A 7 1.88 9.75 -13.04
C VAL A 7 1.00 9.02 -14.06
N VAL A 8 0.26 8.00 -13.62
CA VAL A 8 -0.70 7.28 -14.48
C VAL A 8 -1.89 8.19 -14.84
N ASP A 9 -2.35 9.03 -13.88
CA ASP A 9 -3.44 9.99 -14.13
C ASP A 9 -3.01 11.14 -15.06
N LEU A 10 -1.74 11.56 -15.05
CA LEU A 10 -1.21 12.57 -15.98
C LEU A 10 -1.09 12.04 -17.41
N VAL A 11 -0.77 10.76 -17.59
CA VAL A 11 -0.71 10.12 -18.91
C VAL A 11 -2.11 9.89 -19.48
N LEU A 12 -3.12 9.61 -18.64
CA LEU A 12 -4.52 9.53 -19.06
C LEU A 12 -5.11 10.91 -19.45
N ILE A 13 -4.66 12.00 -18.83
CA ILE A 13 -5.11 13.37 -19.15
C ILE A 13 -4.55 13.84 -20.51
N PHE A 14 -3.36 13.40 -20.94
CA PHE A 14 -2.83 13.75 -22.25
C PHE A 14 -3.52 13.04 -23.42
N SER A 15 -4.28 11.96 -23.17
CA SER A 15 -5.08 11.30 -24.21
C SER A 15 -6.45 11.95 -24.46
N LEU A 16 -6.84 12.95 -23.65
CA LEU A 16 -8.12 13.67 -23.75
C LEU A 16 -8.04 15.04 -24.44
N LEU A 17 -6.88 15.43 -24.96
CA LEU A 17 -6.77 16.63 -25.82
C LEU A 17 -7.14 16.26 -27.25
N SER A 18 -8.43 16.22 -27.56
CA SER A 18 -8.93 16.27 -28.91
C SER A 18 -8.57 17.62 -29.53
N PRO A 19 -8.08 17.67 -30.79
CA PRO A 19 -7.90 18.95 -31.49
C PRO A 19 -9.27 19.62 -31.66
N GLN A 20 -9.35 20.88 -31.26
CA GLN A 20 -10.50 21.71 -31.59
C GLN A 20 -10.54 21.89 -33.10
N PHE A 21 -11.52 21.26 -33.73
CA PHE A 21 -11.86 21.57 -35.12
C PHE A 21 -12.64 22.90 -35.14
N SER A 22 -12.08 23.87 -35.82
CA SER A 22 -12.80 25.08 -36.23
C SER A 22 -13.92 24.70 -37.19
N GLU A 23 -15.15 25.03 -36.86
CA GLU A 23 -16.30 24.95 -37.77
C GLU A 23 -16.05 25.83 -39.01
N SER A 24 -15.75 25.20 -40.14
CA SER A 24 -16.01 25.79 -41.45
C SER A 24 -17.33 25.20 -41.95
N VAL A 25 -18.30 26.04 -42.10
CA VAL A 25 -19.58 25.72 -42.76
C VAL A 25 -19.28 25.36 -44.22
N ALA A 26 -19.46 24.08 -44.54
CA ALA A 26 -19.48 23.59 -45.93
C ALA A 26 -20.78 22.83 -46.17
N GLU A 27 -21.37 23.09 -47.31
CA GLU A 27 -22.66 22.68 -47.80
C GLU A 27 -22.93 21.17 -47.68
N THR A 28 -24.17 20.87 -47.27
CA THR A 28 -24.74 19.54 -47.10
C THR A 28 -24.88 18.81 -48.43
N THR A 29 -23.95 17.90 -48.70
CA THR A 29 -24.27 16.69 -49.45
C THR A 29 -24.65 15.62 -48.40
N SER A 30 -25.87 15.09 -48.47
CA SER A 30 -26.32 13.98 -47.63
C SER A 30 -25.55 12.71 -47.98
N SER A 31 -24.33 12.55 -47.45
CA SER A 31 -23.70 11.27 -47.37
C SER A 31 -24.32 10.50 -46.20
N SER A 32 -25.00 9.40 -46.50
CA SER A 32 -25.48 8.45 -45.48
C SER A 32 -24.31 8.12 -44.55
N ILE A 33 -24.45 8.42 -43.25
CA ILE A 33 -23.49 8.02 -42.24
C ILE A 33 -23.32 6.50 -42.36
N PRO A 34 -22.10 5.97 -42.53
CA PRO A 34 -21.91 4.54 -42.66
C PRO A 34 -22.42 3.82 -41.41
N ILE A 35 -23.32 2.86 -41.61
CA ILE A 35 -23.86 2.00 -40.56
C ILE A 35 -22.73 1.08 -40.06
N CYS A 36 -22.77 0.69 -38.77
CA CYS A 36 -21.85 -0.29 -38.19
C CYS A 36 -21.69 -1.55 -39.06
N SER A 37 -20.46 -1.98 -39.32
CA SER A 37 -20.19 -3.24 -40.03
C SER A 37 -20.83 -4.42 -39.30
N GLU A 38 -21.54 -5.29 -40.04
CA GLU A 38 -22.14 -6.50 -39.48
C GLU A 38 -21.11 -7.40 -38.80
N GLU A 39 -19.90 -7.54 -39.37
CA GLU A 39 -18.80 -8.30 -38.79
C GLU A 39 -18.36 -7.75 -37.43
N ASP A 40 -18.19 -6.43 -37.31
CA ASP A 40 -17.81 -5.76 -36.08
C ASP A 40 -18.92 -5.91 -35.03
N ARG A 41 -20.18 -5.68 -35.44
CA ARG A 41 -21.34 -5.85 -34.57
C ARG A 41 -21.46 -7.27 -34.03
N ASP A 42 -21.35 -8.29 -34.87
CA ASP A 42 -21.39 -9.68 -34.48
C ASP A 42 -20.27 -10.05 -33.52
N SER A 43 -19.08 -9.50 -33.74
CA SER A 43 -17.91 -9.71 -32.88
C SER A 43 -18.14 -9.16 -31.48
N LEU A 44 -18.71 -7.95 -31.37
CA LEU A 44 -19.09 -7.31 -30.11
C LEU A 44 -20.20 -8.07 -29.39
N LEU A 45 -21.23 -8.54 -30.10
CA LEU A 45 -22.34 -9.32 -29.51
C LEU A 45 -21.86 -10.69 -29.01
N ARG A 46 -20.91 -11.34 -29.69
CA ARG A 46 -20.28 -12.58 -29.19
C ARG A 46 -19.47 -12.32 -27.93
N PHE A 47 -18.82 -11.15 -27.81
CA PHE A 47 -18.19 -10.75 -26.55
C PHE A 47 -19.24 -10.54 -25.47
N LYS A 48 -20.33 -9.78 -25.74
CA LYS A 48 -21.45 -9.62 -24.81
C LYS A 48 -21.99 -10.97 -24.32
N ALA A 49 -22.15 -11.94 -25.22
CA ALA A 49 -22.60 -13.30 -24.89
C ALA A 49 -21.61 -14.09 -24.02
N SER A 50 -20.31 -13.75 -24.03
CA SER A 50 -19.29 -14.36 -23.17
C SER A 50 -19.25 -13.80 -21.74
N ILE A 51 -20.01 -12.74 -21.47
CA ILE A 51 -20.18 -12.14 -20.16
C ILE A 51 -21.45 -12.67 -19.52
N SER A 52 -21.30 -13.44 -18.45
CA SER A 52 -22.42 -14.09 -17.74
C SER A 52 -23.13 -13.16 -16.76
N GLN A 53 -22.47 -12.12 -16.30
CA GLN A 53 -23.02 -11.12 -15.39
C GLN A 53 -22.31 -9.78 -15.63
N ASP A 54 -23.11 -8.73 -15.78
CA ASP A 54 -22.66 -7.35 -15.91
C ASP A 54 -23.45 -6.50 -14.91
N THR A 55 -22.78 -6.05 -13.84
CA THR A 55 -23.37 -5.17 -12.84
C THR A 55 -23.04 -3.69 -13.13
N THR A 56 -22.26 -3.43 -14.18
CA THR A 56 -21.95 -2.06 -14.64
C THR A 56 -23.03 -1.49 -15.56
N GLU A 57 -23.93 -2.35 -16.05
CA GLU A 57 -24.96 -2.05 -17.03
C GLU A 57 -24.45 -1.59 -18.41
N THR A 58 -23.15 -1.51 -18.63
CA THR A 58 -22.54 -1.08 -19.89
C THR A 58 -23.04 -1.89 -21.09
N LEU A 59 -23.01 -3.22 -20.97
CA LEU A 59 -23.45 -4.10 -22.07
C LEU A 59 -24.97 -4.11 -22.25
N SER A 60 -25.75 -3.62 -21.30
CA SER A 60 -27.21 -3.49 -21.44
C SER A 60 -27.58 -2.49 -22.53
N THR A 61 -26.71 -1.49 -22.76
CA THR A 61 -26.88 -0.45 -23.80
C THR A 61 -26.72 -1.01 -25.22
N TRP A 62 -26.10 -2.19 -25.40
CA TRP A 62 -25.80 -2.78 -26.70
C TRP A 62 -27.02 -3.50 -27.29
N THR A 63 -28.04 -2.73 -27.69
CA THR A 63 -29.36 -3.26 -28.13
C THR A 63 -29.73 -2.81 -29.54
N SER A 64 -29.29 -1.65 -30.02
CA SER A 64 -29.58 -1.14 -31.34
C SER A 64 -28.97 -2.01 -32.47
N ARG A 65 -29.48 -1.84 -33.69
CA ARG A 65 -28.91 -2.49 -34.88
C ARG A 65 -27.57 -1.87 -35.30
N ASP A 66 -27.39 -0.59 -35.00
CA ASP A 66 -26.18 0.16 -35.33
C ASP A 66 -25.32 0.32 -34.08
N CYS A 67 -24.12 -0.27 -34.07
CA CYS A 67 -23.15 -0.14 -32.98
C CYS A 67 -22.40 1.21 -33.02
N CYS A 68 -22.62 2.02 -34.09
CA CYS A 68 -21.96 3.29 -34.33
C CYS A 68 -22.87 4.50 -34.08
N ASP A 69 -24.12 4.29 -33.69
CA ASP A 69 -25.09 5.36 -33.45
C ASP A 69 -24.86 6.14 -32.14
N GLY A 70 -23.82 5.77 -31.37
CA GLY A 70 -23.50 6.33 -30.06
C GLY A 70 -24.30 5.75 -28.91
N GLY A 71 -25.23 4.83 -29.17
CA GLY A 71 -26.03 4.14 -28.15
C GLY A 71 -25.32 2.99 -27.44
N TRP A 72 -24.24 2.47 -28.02
CA TRP A 72 -23.44 1.38 -27.41
C TRP A 72 -22.33 1.97 -26.56
N GLU A 73 -22.51 1.97 -25.25
CA GLU A 73 -21.53 2.49 -24.32
C GLU A 73 -20.17 1.78 -24.48
N GLY A 74 -19.11 2.58 -24.58
CA GLY A 74 -17.73 2.09 -24.74
C GLY A 74 -17.35 1.70 -26.17
N VAL A 75 -18.22 1.84 -27.16
CA VAL A 75 -17.95 1.57 -28.58
C VAL A 75 -17.89 2.89 -29.35
N GLN A 76 -16.82 3.08 -30.15
CA GLN A 76 -16.73 4.19 -31.10
C GLN A 76 -16.32 3.67 -32.47
N CYS A 77 -16.83 4.31 -33.51
CA CYS A 77 -16.56 3.96 -34.88
C CYS A 77 -15.87 5.09 -35.63
N ASN A 78 -15.10 4.75 -36.65
CA ASN A 78 -14.60 5.71 -37.62
C ASN A 78 -15.78 6.22 -38.47
N PRO A 79 -16.08 7.52 -38.45
CA PRO A 79 -17.28 8.08 -39.10
C PRO A 79 -17.27 7.97 -40.63
N SER A 80 -16.14 7.73 -41.25
CA SER A 80 -16.02 7.56 -42.72
C SER A 80 -16.20 6.13 -43.20
N THR A 81 -15.97 5.13 -42.31
CA THR A 81 -15.97 3.72 -42.72
C THR A 81 -17.01 2.87 -42.02
N GLY A 82 -17.61 3.35 -40.90
CA GLY A 82 -18.52 2.57 -40.06
C GLY A 82 -17.84 1.37 -39.37
N ARG A 83 -16.50 1.34 -39.30
CA ARG A 83 -15.74 0.29 -38.61
C ARG A 83 -15.43 0.71 -37.18
N VAL A 84 -15.54 -0.23 -36.26
CA VAL A 84 -15.21 0.00 -34.84
C VAL A 84 -13.70 0.23 -34.71
N ASN A 85 -13.32 1.38 -34.18
CA ASN A 85 -11.93 1.73 -33.94
C ASN A 85 -11.59 1.87 -32.44
N VAL A 86 -12.59 2.06 -31.55
CA VAL A 86 -12.38 2.10 -30.10
C VAL A 86 -13.35 1.17 -29.40
N LEU A 87 -12.82 0.34 -28.52
CA LEU A 87 -13.59 -0.44 -27.54
C LEU A 87 -13.03 -0.12 -26.15
N GLN A 88 -13.81 0.61 -25.32
CA GLN A 88 -13.38 1.06 -24.02
C GLN A 88 -14.42 0.74 -22.95
N ILE A 89 -14.15 -0.32 -22.18
CA ILE A 89 -14.98 -0.79 -21.07
C ILE A 89 -14.17 -0.64 -19.79
N GLN A 90 -14.54 0.35 -18.99
CA GLN A 90 -13.85 0.66 -17.73
C GLN A 90 -14.86 0.73 -16.61
N ARG A 91 -14.45 0.33 -15.41
CA ARG A 91 -15.29 0.48 -14.22
C ARG A 91 -15.61 1.95 -13.99
N PRO A 92 -16.90 2.35 -13.89
CA PRO A 92 -17.26 3.73 -13.57
C PRO A 92 -16.83 4.08 -12.14
N GLY A 93 -16.01 5.11 -12.01
CA GLY A 93 -15.78 5.88 -10.79
C GLY A 93 -14.90 5.27 -9.70
N ARG A 94 -14.15 6.17 -9.04
CA ARG A 94 -13.27 5.91 -7.89
C ARG A 94 -13.97 5.89 -6.52
N ASN A 95 -15.29 5.97 -6.46
CA ASN A 95 -16.05 6.08 -5.21
C ASN A 95 -16.40 4.68 -4.69
N GLY A 96 -15.41 3.98 -4.12
CA GLY A 96 -15.59 2.98 -3.06
C GLY A 96 -16.57 1.81 -3.24
N ASP A 97 -17.43 1.79 -4.24
CA ASP A 97 -18.37 0.72 -4.47
C ASP A 97 -17.67 -0.50 -5.06
N ASP A 98 -17.30 -1.41 -4.17
CA ASP A 98 -16.68 -2.69 -4.50
C ASP A 98 -17.64 -3.64 -5.26
N GLU A 99 -18.86 -3.20 -5.54
CA GLU A 99 -19.94 -4.05 -6.04
C GLU A 99 -20.05 -4.11 -7.57
N THR A 100 -19.47 -3.15 -8.32
CA THR A 100 -19.58 -3.17 -9.79
C THR A 100 -18.49 -4.04 -10.43
N TYR A 101 -18.88 -4.98 -11.30
CA TYR A 101 -17.98 -5.90 -11.99
C TYR A 101 -18.61 -6.48 -13.25
N MET A 102 -17.79 -7.05 -14.12
CA MET A 102 -18.23 -7.98 -15.17
C MET A 102 -17.66 -9.37 -14.89
N LYS A 103 -18.48 -10.41 -15.04
CA LYS A 103 -18.08 -11.81 -14.89
C LYS A 103 -18.19 -12.54 -16.23
N GLY A 104 -17.08 -13.10 -16.69
CA GLY A 104 -17.04 -13.79 -17.97
C GLY A 104 -15.63 -14.02 -18.47
N THR A 105 -15.47 -14.04 -19.79
CA THR A 105 -14.18 -14.24 -20.46
C THR A 105 -14.02 -13.28 -21.63
N LEU A 106 -12.76 -13.04 -22.04
CA LEU A 106 -12.49 -12.32 -23.29
C LEU A 106 -12.84 -13.24 -24.48
N SER A 107 -13.81 -12.82 -25.28
CA SER A 107 -14.18 -13.59 -26.48
C SER A 107 -13.10 -13.52 -27.55
N PRO A 108 -12.68 -14.63 -28.16
CA PRO A 108 -11.80 -14.62 -29.32
C PRO A 108 -12.34 -13.81 -30.51
N SER A 109 -13.67 -13.59 -30.58
CA SER A 109 -14.31 -12.80 -31.64
C SER A 109 -13.86 -11.34 -31.65
N LEU A 110 -13.43 -10.78 -30.50
CA LEU A 110 -12.86 -9.43 -30.47
C LEU A 110 -11.66 -9.28 -31.41
N GLY A 111 -10.94 -10.37 -31.71
CA GLY A 111 -9.85 -10.38 -32.69
C GLY A 111 -10.28 -10.17 -34.15
N ASN A 112 -11.58 -10.13 -34.45
CA ASN A 112 -12.13 -9.83 -35.77
C ASN A 112 -12.41 -8.32 -35.98
N LEU A 113 -12.25 -7.51 -34.95
CA LEU A 113 -12.34 -6.04 -35.05
C LEU A 113 -11.09 -5.46 -35.73
N HIS A 114 -10.86 -5.80 -37.01
CA HIS A 114 -9.59 -5.58 -37.70
C HIS A 114 -9.14 -4.12 -37.76
N PHE A 115 -10.06 -3.17 -37.62
CA PHE A 115 -9.78 -1.73 -37.64
C PHE A 115 -9.67 -1.11 -36.24
N LEU A 116 -9.69 -1.95 -35.20
CA LEU A 116 -9.58 -1.47 -33.81
C LEU A 116 -8.20 -0.87 -33.55
N GLU A 117 -8.21 0.37 -33.08
CA GLU A 117 -7.03 1.13 -32.70
C GLU A 117 -6.79 1.13 -31.19
N ILE A 118 -7.88 1.13 -30.42
CA ILE A 118 -7.84 1.18 -28.94
C ILE A 118 -8.75 0.08 -28.37
N MET A 119 -8.15 -0.79 -27.57
CA MET A 119 -8.88 -1.76 -26.75
C MET A 119 -8.56 -1.54 -25.27
N VAL A 120 -9.54 -1.17 -24.49
CA VAL A 120 -9.45 -1.02 -23.03
C VAL A 120 -10.58 -1.82 -22.38
N ILE A 121 -10.22 -2.83 -21.60
CA ILE A 121 -11.16 -3.59 -20.76
C ILE A 121 -10.50 -3.70 -19.38
N SER A 122 -10.84 -2.80 -18.43
CA SER A 122 -10.11 -2.68 -17.18
C SER A 122 -11.00 -2.55 -15.95
N GLY A 123 -10.49 -3.07 -14.82
CA GLY A 123 -11.17 -2.97 -13.52
C GLY A 123 -12.35 -3.91 -13.31
N MET A 124 -12.59 -4.85 -14.22
CA MET A 124 -13.78 -5.73 -14.20
C MET A 124 -13.71 -6.90 -13.21
N LYS A 125 -12.61 -7.05 -12.46
CA LYS A 125 -12.36 -8.02 -11.38
C LYS A 125 -12.63 -9.50 -11.71
N HIS A 126 -13.71 -9.84 -12.41
CA HIS A 126 -14.16 -11.21 -12.66
C HIS A 126 -14.15 -11.62 -14.14
N ILE A 127 -13.48 -10.84 -15.01
CA ILE A 127 -13.14 -11.33 -16.35
C ILE A 127 -11.93 -12.27 -16.22
N THR A 128 -12.15 -13.55 -16.54
CA THR A 128 -11.21 -14.64 -16.34
C THR A 128 -10.76 -15.27 -17.67
N GLY A 129 -9.95 -16.33 -17.58
CA GLY A 129 -9.48 -17.06 -18.74
C GLY A 129 -8.24 -16.45 -19.40
N PRO A 130 -7.75 -17.02 -20.49
CA PRO A 130 -6.57 -16.55 -21.19
C PRO A 130 -6.86 -15.34 -22.08
N ILE A 131 -5.81 -14.56 -22.37
CA ILE A 131 -5.85 -13.57 -23.45
C ILE A 131 -5.94 -14.34 -24.79
N PRO A 132 -6.94 -14.08 -25.66
CA PRO A 132 -7.09 -14.80 -26.93
C PRO A 132 -5.93 -14.57 -27.90
N ASN A 133 -5.45 -15.65 -28.53
CA ASN A 133 -4.42 -15.54 -29.57
C ASN A 133 -4.88 -14.71 -30.79
N SER A 134 -6.20 -14.67 -31.05
CA SER A 134 -6.80 -13.89 -32.14
C SER A 134 -6.59 -12.38 -32.00
N PHE A 135 -6.24 -11.87 -30.80
CA PHE A 135 -5.92 -10.44 -30.62
C PHE A 135 -4.72 -10.01 -31.49
N SER A 136 -3.86 -10.96 -31.91
CA SER A 136 -2.80 -10.68 -32.87
C SER A 136 -3.28 -10.28 -34.28
N ASN A 137 -4.58 -10.43 -34.58
CA ASN A 137 -5.17 -9.99 -35.85
C ASN A 137 -5.53 -8.50 -35.86
N LEU A 138 -5.50 -7.84 -34.70
CA LEU A 138 -5.80 -6.41 -34.53
C LEU A 138 -4.61 -5.55 -34.96
N THR A 139 -4.25 -5.61 -36.24
CA THR A 139 -3.00 -5.02 -36.77
C THR A 139 -2.95 -3.49 -36.71
N HIS A 140 -4.09 -2.82 -36.53
CA HIS A 140 -4.20 -1.37 -36.37
C HIS A 140 -4.10 -0.93 -34.90
N LEU A 141 -4.02 -1.89 -33.95
CA LEU A 141 -4.06 -1.59 -32.53
C LEU A 141 -2.84 -0.79 -32.08
N THR A 142 -3.09 0.35 -31.47
CA THR A 142 -2.10 1.23 -30.86
C THR A 142 -2.08 1.11 -29.34
N GLN A 143 -3.23 0.76 -28.74
CA GLN A 143 -3.36 0.59 -27.28
C GLN A 143 -4.10 -0.69 -26.93
N LEU A 144 -3.50 -1.54 -26.10
CA LEU A 144 -4.10 -2.73 -25.50
C LEU A 144 -3.97 -2.65 -23.98
N ILE A 145 -5.07 -2.35 -23.30
CA ILE A 145 -5.13 -2.19 -21.84
C ILE A 145 -6.16 -3.16 -21.28
N LEU A 146 -5.68 -4.15 -20.52
CA LEU A 146 -6.49 -5.21 -19.90
C LEU A 146 -6.23 -5.27 -18.38
N GLU A 147 -6.08 -4.13 -17.74
CA GLU A 147 -5.67 -4.00 -16.33
C GLU A 147 -6.76 -4.43 -15.34
N ASP A 148 -6.30 -4.86 -14.14
CA ASP A 148 -7.14 -5.12 -12.95
C ASP A 148 -8.35 -6.03 -13.25
N ASN A 149 -8.08 -7.13 -13.95
CA ASN A 149 -9.00 -8.25 -14.21
C ASN A 149 -8.53 -9.51 -13.48
N SER A 150 -9.09 -10.66 -13.84
CA SER A 150 -8.67 -11.99 -13.35
C SER A 150 -8.14 -12.88 -14.48
N LEU A 151 -7.51 -12.27 -15.50
CA LEU A 151 -6.98 -13.01 -16.65
C LEU A 151 -5.85 -13.93 -16.23
N GLY A 152 -5.86 -15.15 -16.73
CA GLY A 152 -4.87 -16.19 -16.42
C GLY A 152 -4.17 -16.75 -17.64
N GLY A 153 -3.38 -17.82 -17.43
CA GLY A 153 -2.57 -18.39 -18.50
C GLY A 153 -1.30 -17.60 -18.80
N SER A 154 -0.70 -17.81 -19.95
CA SER A 154 0.50 -17.11 -20.40
C SER A 154 0.14 -15.93 -21.32
N ILE A 155 1.02 -14.92 -21.37
CA ILE A 155 0.92 -13.86 -22.38
C ILE A 155 1.11 -14.52 -23.77
N PRO A 156 0.18 -14.33 -24.73
CA PRO A 156 0.31 -14.93 -26.05
C PRO A 156 1.52 -14.39 -26.81
N PRO A 157 2.45 -15.24 -27.27
CA PRO A 157 3.57 -14.79 -28.09
C PRO A 157 3.16 -14.08 -29.38
N SER A 158 1.97 -14.37 -29.88
CA SER A 158 1.39 -13.76 -31.06
C SER A 158 1.14 -12.25 -30.94
N LEU A 159 1.01 -11.70 -29.72
CA LEU A 159 0.88 -10.26 -29.51
C LEU A 159 2.08 -9.47 -30.07
N GLY A 160 3.24 -10.08 -30.19
CA GLY A 160 4.41 -9.46 -30.85
C GLY A 160 4.21 -9.09 -32.33
N ARG A 161 3.08 -9.47 -32.95
CA ARG A 161 2.73 -9.06 -34.32
C ARG A 161 2.07 -7.68 -34.41
N LEU A 162 1.66 -7.10 -33.30
CA LEU A 162 0.97 -5.80 -33.22
C LEU A 162 1.97 -4.64 -33.42
N SER A 163 2.52 -4.49 -34.61
CA SER A 163 3.64 -3.60 -34.89
C SER A 163 3.35 -2.11 -34.64
N LEU A 164 2.09 -1.68 -34.63
CA LEU A 164 1.67 -0.31 -34.36
C LEU A 164 1.47 -0.03 -32.85
N LEU A 165 1.56 -1.05 -32.00
CA LEU A 165 1.26 -0.92 -30.57
C LEU A 165 2.25 0.04 -29.88
N GLN A 166 1.69 1.05 -29.23
CA GLN A 166 2.40 2.07 -28.45
C GLN A 166 2.24 1.85 -26.94
N SER A 167 1.09 1.30 -26.50
CA SER A 167 0.82 1.01 -25.09
C SER A 167 0.30 -0.41 -24.93
N LEU A 168 0.99 -1.19 -24.07
CA LEU A 168 0.58 -2.51 -23.64
C LEU A 168 0.52 -2.54 -22.12
N SER A 169 -0.69 -2.68 -21.55
CA SER A 169 -0.85 -2.88 -20.13
C SER A 169 -1.70 -4.10 -19.83
N LEU A 170 -1.12 -5.04 -19.09
CA LEU A 170 -1.73 -6.27 -18.61
C LEU A 170 -1.64 -6.37 -17.08
N SER A 171 -1.41 -5.26 -16.39
CA SER A 171 -1.18 -5.24 -14.95
C SER A 171 -2.38 -5.70 -14.14
N GLY A 172 -2.14 -6.18 -12.90
CA GLY A 172 -3.22 -6.55 -11.98
C GLY A 172 -4.04 -7.76 -12.44
N ASN A 173 -3.37 -8.80 -12.96
CA ASN A 173 -3.98 -10.03 -13.43
C ASN A 173 -3.35 -11.28 -12.77
N HIS A 174 -3.71 -12.46 -13.24
CA HIS A 174 -3.15 -13.76 -12.80
C HIS A 174 -2.32 -14.43 -13.89
N LEU A 175 -1.69 -13.63 -14.76
CA LEU A 175 -0.86 -14.14 -15.85
C LEU A 175 0.39 -14.80 -15.30
N LYS A 176 0.81 -15.92 -15.92
CA LYS A 176 1.93 -16.76 -15.48
C LYS A 176 2.85 -17.17 -16.64
N GLY A 177 3.97 -17.81 -16.30
CA GLY A 177 4.97 -18.22 -17.28
C GLY A 177 5.93 -17.08 -17.60
N GLN A 178 6.75 -17.29 -18.63
CA GLN A 178 7.76 -16.32 -19.02
C GLN A 178 7.16 -15.20 -19.89
N ILE A 179 7.77 -14.02 -19.83
CA ILE A 179 7.46 -12.93 -20.76
C ILE A 179 7.91 -13.36 -22.16
N PRO A 180 7.01 -13.37 -23.17
CA PRO A 180 7.37 -13.83 -24.50
C PRO A 180 8.45 -12.94 -25.15
N PRO A 181 9.56 -13.51 -25.62
CA PRO A 181 10.59 -12.74 -26.34
C PRO A 181 10.07 -12.02 -27.59
N THR A 182 8.98 -12.52 -28.18
CA THR A 182 8.35 -11.90 -29.35
C THR A 182 7.82 -10.49 -29.12
N LEU A 183 7.52 -10.11 -27.86
CA LEU A 183 7.13 -8.75 -27.53
C LEU A 183 8.24 -7.73 -27.85
N GLY A 184 9.50 -8.16 -27.96
CA GLY A 184 10.60 -7.31 -28.45
C GLY A 184 10.43 -6.83 -29.89
N ALA A 185 9.48 -7.38 -30.67
CA ALA A 185 9.17 -6.88 -32.01
C ALA A 185 8.31 -5.60 -32.01
N LEU A 186 7.74 -5.22 -30.87
CA LEU A 186 6.87 -4.04 -30.71
C LEU A 186 7.69 -2.74 -30.63
N ARG A 187 8.38 -2.39 -31.69
CA ARG A 187 9.37 -1.27 -31.71
C ARG A 187 8.77 0.11 -31.44
N ASN A 188 7.45 0.27 -31.65
CA ASN A 188 6.74 1.53 -31.39
C ASN A 188 6.28 1.67 -29.93
N LEU A 189 6.55 0.65 -29.08
CA LEU A 189 6.07 0.63 -27.72
C LEU A 189 6.73 1.73 -26.88
N ALA A 190 5.90 2.62 -26.35
CA ALA A 190 6.27 3.68 -25.43
C ALA A 190 5.95 3.30 -23.97
N GLN A 191 4.93 2.46 -23.77
CA GLN A 191 4.50 2.02 -22.45
C GLN A 191 4.34 0.50 -22.39
N LEU A 192 5.02 -0.12 -21.43
CA LEU A 192 4.88 -1.54 -21.11
C LEU A 192 4.64 -1.70 -19.61
N ASN A 193 3.42 -2.12 -19.26
CA ASN A 193 3.03 -2.42 -17.88
C ASN A 193 2.56 -3.89 -17.76
N LEU A 194 3.37 -4.72 -17.11
CA LEU A 194 3.05 -6.11 -16.81
C LEU A 194 3.03 -6.37 -15.29
N ALA A 195 2.96 -5.32 -14.50
CA ALA A 195 3.02 -5.39 -13.03
C ALA A 195 1.90 -6.24 -12.41
N LYS A 196 2.12 -6.69 -11.16
CA LYS A 196 1.10 -7.41 -10.37
C LYS A 196 0.52 -8.62 -11.10
N ASN A 197 1.41 -9.52 -11.49
CA ASN A 197 1.11 -10.80 -12.11
C ASN A 197 1.94 -11.93 -11.44
N SER A 198 1.96 -13.11 -12.03
CA SER A 198 2.81 -14.24 -11.60
C SER A 198 3.84 -14.63 -12.67
N LEU A 199 4.37 -13.64 -13.38
CA LEU A 199 5.33 -13.86 -14.46
C LEU A 199 6.69 -14.30 -13.91
N THR A 200 7.35 -15.23 -14.59
CA THR A 200 8.59 -15.89 -14.16
C THR A 200 9.71 -15.75 -15.20
N GLY A 201 10.91 -16.19 -14.83
CA GLY A 201 12.06 -16.18 -15.75
C GLY A 201 12.72 -14.81 -15.89
N PRO A 202 13.65 -14.67 -16.85
CA PRO A 202 14.40 -13.43 -17.06
C PRO A 202 13.59 -12.37 -17.85
N ILE A 203 14.01 -11.13 -17.75
CA ILE A 203 13.62 -10.08 -18.70
C ILE A 203 14.20 -10.45 -20.08
N PRO A 204 13.38 -10.56 -21.14
CA PRO A 204 13.85 -11.08 -22.43
C PRO A 204 14.94 -10.20 -23.07
N LEU A 205 16.01 -10.81 -23.56
CA LEU A 205 17.10 -10.08 -24.24
C LEU A 205 16.61 -9.35 -25.53
N SER A 206 15.54 -9.85 -26.16
CA SER A 206 14.93 -9.21 -27.33
C SER A 206 14.35 -7.82 -27.02
N PHE A 207 14.11 -7.49 -25.74
CA PHE A 207 13.62 -6.17 -25.36
C PHE A 207 14.59 -5.04 -25.66
N LYS A 208 15.87 -5.34 -25.93
CA LYS A 208 16.86 -4.34 -26.38
C LYS A 208 16.41 -3.51 -27.59
N THR A 209 15.43 -3.99 -28.34
CA THR A 209 14.86 -3.29 -29.50
C THR A 209 13.77 -2.28 -29.15
N LEU A 210 13.29 -2.25 -27.90
CA LEU A 210 12.21 -1.37 -27.43
C LEU A 210 12.75 0.02 -27.02
N ILE A 211 13.51 0.66 -27.86
CA ILE A 211 14.25 1.90 -27.56
C ILE A 211 13.36 3.12 -27.36
N ASN A 212 12.06 3.02 -27.71
CA ASN A 212 11.08 4.10 -27.55
C ASN A 212 10.38 4.09 -26.19
N LEU A 213 10.68 3.10 -25.32
CA LEU A 213 10.04 3.01 -24.01
C LEU A 213 10.28 4.26 -23.16
N GLN A 214 9.19 4.79 -22.63
CA GLN A 214 9.12 5.89 -21.67
C GLN A 214 8.69 5.40 -20.29
N TYR A 215 7.79 4.41 -20.25
CA TYR A 215 7.26 3.79 -19.04
C TYR A 215 7.48 2.27 -19.10
N PHE A 216 8.17 1.72 -18.08
CA PHE A 216 8.45 0.31 -18.00
C PHE A 216 8.23 -0.21 -16.58
N ASP A 217 7.15 -0.97 -16.39
CA ASP A 217 6.76 -1.54 -15.10
C ASP A 217 6.58 -3.06 -15.20
N LEU A 218 7.43 -3.79 -14.49
CA LEU A 218 7.36 -5.24 -14.30
C LEU A 218 7.23 -5.61 -12.82
N SER A 219 6.90 -4.67 -11.96
CA SER A 219 6.86 -4.85 -10.50
C SER A 219 5.84 -5.92 -10.06
N TYR A 220 6.02 -6.43 -8.85
CA TYR A 220 5.12 -7.44 -8.26
C TYR A 220 4.92 -8.66 -9.18
N ASN A 221 6.03 -9.33 -9.51
CA ASN A 221 6.07 -10.56 -10.28
C ASN A 221 7.04 -11.57 -9.64
N LEU A 222 7.35 -12.65 -10.33
CA LEU A 222 8.32 -13.68 -9.92
C LEU A 222 9.54 -13.72 -10.86
N LEU A 223 9.87 -12.57 -11.47
CA LEU A 223 10.98 -12.48 -12.42
C LEU A 223 12.31 -12.74 -11.73
N SER A 224 13.20 -13.46 -12.38
CA SER A 224 14.47 -13.92 -11.85
C SER A 224 15.65 -13.57 -12.77
N SER A 225 16.88 -13.99 -12.40
CA SER A 225 18.09 -13.62 -13.14
C SER A 225 18.57 -12.19 -12.84
N THR A 226 19.46 -11.66 -13.63
CA THR A 226 20.05 -10.32 -13.45
C THR A 226 19.26 -9.27 -14.20
N ILE A 227 19.37 -8.02 -13.77
CA ILE A 227 18.89 -6.86 -14.54
C ILE A 227 19.79 -6.72 -15.79
N PRO A 228 19.24 -6.74 -17.01
CA PRO A 228 20.05 -6.69 -18.22
C PRO A 228 20.68 -5.32 -18.47
N ASP A 229 21.93 -5.30 -18.93
CA ASP A 229 22.69 -4.08 -19.23
C ASP A 229 22.03 -3.22 -20.33
N PHE A 230 21.33 -3.83 -21.29
CA PHE A 230 20.69 -3.10 -22.39
C PHE A 230 19.59 -2.12 -21.91
N LEU A 231 19.06 -2.27 -20.68
CA LEU A 231 18.08 -1.31 -20.14
C LEU A 231 18.65 0.11 -20.09
N GLY A 232 19.96 0.27 -19.95
CA GLY A 232 20.63 1.57 -20.00
C GLY A 232 20.63 2.24 -21.38
N GLU A 233 20.14 1.57 -22.41
CA GLU A 233 20.01 2.10 -23.77
C GLU A 233 18.67 2.83 -24.01
N PHE A 234 17.71 2.69 -23.09
CA PHE A 234 16.37 3.28 -23.20
C PHE A 234 16.35 4.78 -22.86
N LYS A 235 16.95 5.61 -23.71
CA LYS A 235 17.19 7.03 -23.42
C LYS A 235 15.94 7.88 -23.20
N ASN A 236 14.78 7.39 -23.66
CA ASN A 236 13.49 8.05 -23.45
C ASN A 236 12.80 7.63 -22.14
N LEU A 237 13.38 6.68 -21.39
CA LEU A 237 12.77 6.13 -20.21
C LEU A 237 12.70 7.18 -19.08
N THR A 238 11.48 7.39 -18.57
CA THR A 238 11.19 8.30 -17.46
C THR A 238 10.79 7.53 -16.19
N TYR A 239 10.24 6.33 -16.34
CA TYR A 239 9.79 5.49 -15.25
C TYR A 239 10.28 4.04 -15.43
N LEU A 240 10.95 3.51 -14.39
CA LEU A 240 11.40 2.12 -14.34
C LEU A 240 11.07 1.51 -12.99
N ASP A 241 10.14 0.57 -12.97
CA ASP A 241 9.83 -0.21 -11.77
C ASP A 241 10.00 -1.72 -12.02
N LEU A 242 11.01 -2.31 -11.34
CA LEU A 242 11.28 -3.74 -11.31
C LEU A 242 11.12 -4.30 -9.89
N SER A 243 10.50 -3.56 -8.98
CA SER A 243 10.37 -3.91 -7.57
C SER A 243 9.54 -5.18 -7.34
N SER A 244 9.71 -5.76 -6.16
CA SER A 244 8.94 -6.95 -5.73
C SER A 244 9.02 -8.09 -6.73
N ASN A 245 10.26 -8.52 -7.00
CA ASN A 245 10.62 -9.63 -7.88
C ASN A 245 11.70 -10.52 -7.21
N LEU A 246 12.28 -11.44 -7.95
CA LEU A 246 13.35 -12.33 -7.51
C LEU A 246 14.67 -12.02 -8.24
N LEU A 247 14.87 -10.78 -8.71
CA LEU A 247 16.06 -10.37 -9.46
C LEU A 247 17.30 -10.42 -8.60
N THR A 248 18.42 -10.86 -9.20
CA THR A 248 19.71 -11.12 -8.53
C THR A 248 20.85 -10.34 -9.19
N GLY A 249 22.05 -10.49 -8.65
CA GLY A 249 23.25 -9.85 -9.20
C GLY A 249 23.36 -8.37 -8.85
N LYS A 250 24.27 -7.67 -9.52
CA LYS A 250 24.55 -6.26 -9.27
C LYS A 250 23.60 -5.35 -10.05
N ILE A 251 23.43 -4.12 -9.59
CA ILE A 251 22.76 -3.07 -10.37
C ILE A 251 23.69 -2.72 -11.55
N PRO A 252 23.24 -2.82 -12.80
CA PRO A 252 24.05 -2.49 -13.97
C PRO A 252 24.45 -1.01 -13.98
N ILE A 253 25.71 -0.70 -14.23
CA ILE A 253 26.21 0.67 -14.32
C ILE A 253 25.51 1.44 -15.47
N SER A 254 25.15 0.73 -16.53
CA SER A 254 24.43 1.27 -17.70
C SER A 254 23.12 1.98 -17.35
N LEU A 255 22.39 1.52 -16.32
CA LEU A 255 21.15 2.16 -15.87
C LEU A 255 21.35 3.62 -15.47
N PHE A 256 22.52 3.96 -14.94
CA PHE A 256 22.82 5.34 -14.53
C PHE A 256 23.20 6.26 -15.71
N GLY A 257 23.07 5.78 -16.93
CA GLY A 257 23.11 6.57 -18.18
C GLY A 257 21.72 7.05 -18.63
N LEU A 258 20.66 6.75 -17.89
CA LEU A 258 19.26 7.14 -18.20
C LEU A 258 18.97 8.55 -17.66
N VAL A 259 19.51 9.57 -18.28
CA VAL A 259 19.50 10.96 -17.79
C VAL A 259 18.10 11.56 -17.67
N ASN A 260 17.11 11.01 -18.39
CA ASN A 260 15.71 11.44 -18.35
C ASN A 260 14.87 10.71 -17.29
N LEU A 261 15.45 9.72 -16.60
CA LEU A 261 14.73 8.92 -15.62
C LEU A 261 14.31 9.77 -14.43
N LEU A 262 13.01 9.76 -14.12
CA LEU A 262 12.40 10.44 -12.99
C LEU A 262 12.24 9.50 -11.80
N ASP A 263 11.78 8.27 -12.03
CA ASP A 263 11.54 7.28 -11.00
C ASP A 263 12.29 5.98 -11.28
N LEU A 264 13.09 5.54 -10.30
CA LEU A 264 13.78 4.26 -10.32
C LEU A 264 13.41 3.45 -9.09
N SER A 265 12.69 2.35 -9.28
CA SER A 265 12.35 1.40 -8.23
C SER A 265 12.91 0.00 -8.54
N LEU A 266 13.82 -0.47 -7.67
CA LEU A 266 14.39 -1.82 -7.67
C LEU A 266 14.15 -2.53 -6.34
N SER A 267 13.26 -2.00 -5.50
CA SER A 267 13.01 -2.46 -4.14
C SER A 267 12.50 -3.91 -4.08
N TYR A 268 12.74 -4.58 -2.96
CA TYR A 268 12.25 -5.95 -2.70
C TYR A 268 12.64 -6.94 -3.78
N ASN A 269 13.96 -7.07 -3.98
CA ASN A 269 14.61 -8.04 -4.85
C ASN A 269 15.74 -8.76 -4.08
N LYS A 270 16.63 -9.45 -4.78
CA LYS A 270 17.82 -10.11 -4.22
C LYS A 270 19.11 -9.51 -4.80
N LEU A 271 19.10 -8.19 -5.08
CA LEU A 271 20.22 -7.48 -5.68
C LEU A 271 21.38 -7.38 -4.70
N THR A 272 22.60 -7.52 -5.21
CA THR A 272 23.85 -7.57 -4.43
C THR A 272 24.86 -6.52 -4.92
N GLY A 273 26.00 -6.41 -4.24
CA GLY A 273 27.05 -5.45 -4.58
C GLY A 273 26.72 -4.04 -4.11
N ASN A 274 27.46 -3.06 -4.59
CA ASN A 274 27.36 -1.67 -4.13
C ASN A 274 26.38 -0.88 -4.98
N ILE A 275 25.88 0.23 -4.43
CA ILE A 275 25.24 1.29 -5.23
C ILE A 275 26.35 1.98 -6.03
N PRO A 276 26.35 1.95 -7.35
CA PRO A 276 27.42 2.54 -8.17
C PRO A 276 27.50 4.06 -8.04
N ASP A 277 28.72 4.63 -8.05
CA ASP A 277 28.96 6.07 -8.01
C ASP A 277 28.28 6.83 -9.17
N GLN A 278 28.04 6.12 -10.27
CA GLN A 278 27.33 6.67 -11.43
C GLN A 278 25.87 7.06 -11.13
N VAL A 279 25.31 6.68 -9.97
CA VAL A 279 23.96 7.12 -9.55
C VAL A 279 23.81 8.65 -9.63
N GLY A 280 24.88 9.41 -9.33
CA GLY A 280 24.89 10.87 -9.45
C GLY A 280 24.75 11.43 -10.87
N ASN A 281 24.69 10.58 -11.91
CA ASN A 281 24.46 10.99 -13.30
C ASN A 281 22.97 11.12 -13.63
N LEU A 282 22.07 10.55 -12.85
CA LEU A 282 20.61 10.61 -13.05
C LEU A 282 20.06 11.99 -12.66
N LYS A 283 20.38 13.02 -13.43
CA LYS A 283 20.10 14.43 -13.07
C LYS A 283 18.62 14.75 -12.93
N SER A 284 17.76 14.04 -13.65
CA SER A 284 16.31 14.23 -13.61
C SER A 284 15.63 13.47 -12.47
N LEU A 285 16.37 12.56 -11.79
CA LEU A 285 15.79 11.63 -10.84
C LEU A 285 15.11 12.34 -9.68
N THR A 286 13.85 12.00 -9.46
CA THR A 286 12.99 12.51 -8.39
C THR A 286 12.80 11.48 -7.26
N SER A 287 12.80 10.19 -7.60
CA SER A 287 12.60 9.09 -6.65
C SER A 287 13.62 7.96 -6.90
N LEU A 288 14.31 7.56 -5.83
CA LEU A 288 15.23 6.42 -5.83
C LEU A 288 14.82 5.41 -4.76
N GLN A 289 14.39 4.23 -5.18
CA GLN A 289 13.88 3.18 -4.31
C GLN A 289 14.68 1.89 -4.52
N LEU A 290 15.53 1.54 -3.55
CA LEU A 290 16.41 0.37 -3.55
C LEU A 290 16.18 -0.52 -2.32
N SER A 291 15.12 -0.27 -1.54
CA SER A 291 14.89 -0.93 -0.25
C SER A 291 14.69 -2.45 -0.39
N GLY A 292 14.97 -3.20 0.70
CA GLY A 292 14.68 -4.64 0.73
C GLY A 292 15.50 -5.45 -0.27
N ASN A 293 16.81 -5.22 -0.32
CA ASN A 293 17.77 -5.94 -1.15
C ASN A 293 18.95 -6.45 -0.30
N LEU A 294 20.00 -6.94 -0.93
CA LEU A 294 21.25 -7.40 -0.32
C LEU A 294 22.43 -6.49 -0.70
N LEU A 295 22.16 -5.19 -0.91
CA LEU A 295 23.17 -4.22 -1.32
C LEU A 295 24.16 -3.97 -0.18
N THR A 296 25.44 -3.87 -0.52
CA THR A 296 26.57 -3.71 0.40
C THR A 296 27.36 -2.43 0.10
N GLY A 297 28.41 -2.18 0.89
CA GLY A 297 29.26 -0.98 0.72
C GLY A 297 28.59 0.28 1.23
N HIS A 298 28.99 1.42 0.71
CA HIS A 298 28.56 2.73 1.20
C HIS A 298 27.53 3.38 0.30
N ILE A 299 26.74 4.29 0.85
CA ILE A 299 25.94 5.22 0.02
C ILE A 299 26.92 6.17 -0.68
N PRO A 300 26.97 6.20 -2.02
CA PRO A 300 28.01 6.95 -2.73
C PRO A 300 27.85 8.47 -2.57
N PRO A 301 28.95 9.24 -2.39
CA PRO A 301 28.90 10.70 -2.29
C PRO A 301 28.27 11.39 -3.50
N SER A 302 28.32 10.78 -4.65
CA SER A 302 27.72 11.28 -5.89
C SER A 302 26.20 11.48 -5.82
N ILE A 303 25.50 10.86 -4.86
CA ILE A 303 24.07 11.10 -4.60
C ILE A 303 23.79 12.59 -4.32
N SER A 304 24.78 13.33 -3.78
CA SER A 304 24.67 14.78 -3.56
C SER A 304 24.44 15.60 -4.83
N ARG A 305 24.67 15.00 -6.03
CA ARG A 305 24.47 15.64 -7.33
C ARG A 305 23.03 15.56 -7.83
N LEU A 306 22.16 14.81 -7.16
CA LEU A 306 20.75 14.60 -7.56
C LEU A 306 19.90 15.77 -7.06
N GLN A 307 19.81 16.83 -7.88
CA GLN A 307 19.19 18.10 -7.47
C GLN A 307 17.66 18.01 -7.33
N ASN A 308 17.03 17.09 -8.05
CA ASN A 308 15.57 16.92 -8.09
C ASN A 308 15.07 15.79 -7.16
N LEU A 309 15.99 15.07 -6.50
CA LEU A 309 15.63 13.93 -5.67
C LEU A 309 14.87 14.38 -4.42
N TRP A 310 13.57 14.07 -4.37
CA TRP A 310 12.75 14.36 -3.20
C TRP A 310 12.50 13.12 -2.33
N TYR A 311 12.61 11.90 -2.90
CA TYR A 311 12.39 10.63 -2.20
C TYR A 311 13.59 9.70 -2.35
N LEU A 312 14.20 9.34 -1.21
CA LEU A 312 15.31 8.38 -1.12
C LEU A 312 14.97 7.27 -0.14
N ASN A 313 14.85 6.04 -0.63
CA ASN A 313 14.68 4.86 0.21
C ASN A 313 15.69 3.77 -0.16
N VAL A 314 16.66 3.55 0.75
CA VAL A 314 17.67 2.48 0.65
C VAL A 314 17.61 1.53 1.85
N SER A 315 16.50 1.55 2.59
CA SER A 315 16.31 0.75 3.80
C SER A 315 16.37 -0.76 3.57
N ARG A 316 16.57 -1.52 4.64
CA ARG A 316 16.57 -3.00 4.60
C ARG A 316 17.55 -3.56 3.56
N ASN A 317 18.81 -3.14 3.70
CA ASN A 317 19.95 -3.60 2.94
C ASN A 317 21.13 -3.95 3.89
N CYS A 318 22.31 -4.19 3.33
CA CYS A 318 23.54 -4.42 4.09
C CYS A 318 24.54 -3.25 3.93
N LEU A 319 24.02 -2.03 3.72
CA LEU A 319 24.85 -0.84 3.54
C LEU A 319 25.58 -0.50 4.84
N SER A 320 26.82 -0.04 4.73
CA SER A 320 27.73 0.21 5.87
C SER A 320 28.27 1.63 5.87
N ASP A 321 28.90 2.00 6.97
CA ASP A 321 29.64 3.26 7.11
C ASP A 321 30.86 3.37 6.17
N PRO A 322 31.30 4.61 5.87
CA PRO A 322 30.73 5.87 6.31
C PRO A 322 29.53 6.35 5.47
N LEU A 323 28.62 7.10 6.10
CA LEU A 323 27.67 7.89 5.31
C LEU A 323 28.40 8.99 4.54
N PRO A 324 27.92 9.36 3.35
CA PRO A 324 28.51 10.44 2.59
C PRO A 324 28.39 11.78 3.34
N VAL A 325 29.46 12.58 3.29
CA VAL A 325 29.38 13.97 3.68
C VAL A 325 28.65 14.74 2.57
N ILE A 326 27.41 15.10 2.83
CA ILE A 326 26.59 15.85 1.87
C ILE A 326 26.71 17.35 2.19
N PRO A 327 27.16 18.18 1.23
CA PRO A 327 27.17 19.64 1.42
C PRO A 327 25.78 20.18 1.73
N SER A 328 25.68 21.30 2.41
CA SER A 328 24.39 21.93 2.79
C SER A 328 23.46 22.17 1.60
N LYS A 329 24.01 22.47 0.43
CA LYS A 329 23.29 22.61 -0.84
C LYS A 329 23.07 21.29 -1.61
N GLY A 330 23.66 20.17 -1.14
CA GLY A 330 23.48 18.86 -1.79
C GLY A 330 22.06 18.32 -1.56
N ILE A 331 21.46 17.71 -2.58
CA ILE A 331 20.09 17.17 -2.59
C ILE A 331 19.07 18.20 -2.06
N PRO A 332 18.92 19.35 -2.71
CA PRO A 332 18.10 20.45 -2.17
C PRO A 332 16.61 20.13 -2.11
N ALA A 333 16.13 19.25 -2.98
CA ALA A 333 14.71 18.86 -3.09
C ALA A 333 14.31 17.75 -2.10
N LEU A 334 15.25 17.18 -1.32
CA LEU A 334 14.97 16.02 -0.49
C LEU A 334 13.91 16.33 0.58
N LEU A 335 12.82 15.57 0.55
CA LEU A 335 11.72 15.62 1.52
C LEU A 335 11.60 14.34 2.34
N CYS A 336 11.87 13.18 1.74
CA CYS A 336 11.70 11.88 2.40
C CYS A 336 13.00 11.08 2.31
N ILE A 337 13.45 10.58 3.47
CA ILE A 337 14.64 9.73 3.58
C ILE A 337 14.36 8.52 4.44
N ASP A 338 14.72 7.33 3.93
CA ASP A 338 14.67 6.08 4.68
C ASP A 338 15.99 5.31 4.52
N LEU A 339 16.75 5.25 5.62
CA LEU A 339 18.02 4.50 5.75
C LEU A 339 17.88 3.30 6.68
N SER A 340 16.67 3.02 7.17
CA SER A 340 16.38 2.06 8.23
C SER A 340 16.91 0.65 7.92
N TYR A 341 17.30 -0.05 8.98
CA TYR A 341 17.70 -1.48 8.90
C TYR A 341 18.81 -1.75 7.88
N ASN A 342 19.88 -0.99 8.00
CA ASN A 342 21.16 -1.24 7.34
C ASN A 342 22.24 -1.55 8.38
N ASN A 343 23.48 -1.83 7.95
CA ASN A 343 24.61 -1.99 8.85
C ASN A 343 25.31 -0.65 9.14
N LEU A 344 24.51 0.41 9.29
CA LEU A 344 24.99 1.74 9.62
C LEU A 344 25.18 1.89 11.13
N SER A 345 26.21 2.64 11.55
CA SER A 345 26.50 2.96 12.95
C SER A 345 26.54 4.47 13.11
N LEU A 346 25.38 5.13 12.95
CA LEU A 346 25.29 6.58 12.86
C LEU A 346 25.73 7.30 14.14
N GLY A 347 25.51 6.68 15.31
CA GLY A 347 25.72 7.33 16.60
C GLY A 347 24.75 8.49 16.82
N ILE A 348 24.91 9.56 16.08
CA ILE A 348 23.98 10.72 16.05
C ILE A 348 23.43 10.91 14.65
N VAL A 349 22.24 11.54 14.54
CA VAL A 349 21.67 11.90 13.24
C VAL A 349 22.57 12.93 12.55
N PRO A 350 23.05 12.66 11.32
CA PRO A 350 23.96 13.55 10.61
C PRO A 350 23.37 14.95 10.39
N ASP A 351 24.24 15.98 10.43
CA ASP A 351 23.82 17.38 10.31
C ASP A 351 23.08 17.68 9.01
N TRP A 352 23.49 17.05 7.91
CA TRP A 352 22.82 17.24 6.62
C TRP A 352 21.40 16.67 6.60
N ILE A 353 21.03 15.73 7.48
CA ILE A 353 19.65 15.27 7.69
C ILE A 353 18.92 16.23 8.62
N ARG A 354 19.52 16.57 9.77
CA ARG A 354 18.89 17.42 10.79
C ARG A 354 18.58 18.85 10.32
N SER A 355 19.39 19.37 9.38
CA SER A 355 19.30 20.75 8.90
C SER A 355 18.38 20.95 7.70
N LYS A 356 17.87 19.87 7.08
CA LYS A 356 16.96 19.96 5.92
C LYS A 356 15.51 20.11 6.34
N GLN A 357 14.72 20.66 5.42
CA GLN A 357 13.26 20.71 5.55
C GLN A 357 12.65 19.40 5.06
N LEU A 358 12.77 18.37 5.90
CA LEU A 358 12.24 17.04 5.57
C LEU A 358 10.77 16.91 5.99
N LYS A 359 10.08 16.03 5.30
CA LYS A 359 8.72 15.60 5.62
C LYS A 359 8.73 14.25 6.36
N ASP A 360 9.51 13.29 5.84
CA ASP A 360 9.58 11.95 6.42
C ASP A 360 11.04 11.57 6.69
N VAL A 361 11.33 11.14 7.92
CA VAL A 361 12.67 10.73 8.38
C VAL A 361 12.58 9.37 9.04
N HIS A 362 13.13 8.35 8.37
CA HIS A 362 13.14 6.98 8.89
C HIS A 362 14.60 6.51 9.04
N LEU A 363 15.01 6.29 10.29
CA LEU A 363 16.35 5.86 10.71
C LEU A 363 16.27 4.71 11.72
N ALA A 364 15.27 3.84 11.58
CA ALA A 364 15.12 2.70 12.47
C ALA A 364 16.30 1.72 12.32
N GLY A 365 16.80 1.18 13.44
CA GLY A 365 17.89 0.22 13.42
C GLY A 365 19.23 0.77 12.90
N CYS A 366 19.48 2.08 13.02
CA CYS A 366 20.70 2.74 12.57
C CYS A 366 21.74 2.95 13.69
N LYS A 367 21.58 2.32 14.84
CA LYS A 367 22.45 2.42 16.03
C LYS A 367 22.65 3.85 16.53
N LEU A 368 21.59 4.66 16.46
CA LEU A 368 21.56 6.00 17.07
C LEU A 368 21.71 5.89 18.59
N LYS A 369 22.42 6.83 19.20
CA LYS A 369 22.75 6.87 20.64
C LYS A 369 22.57 8.27 21.21
N GLY A 370 22.46 8.33 22.54
CA GLY A 370 22.30 9.61 23.26
C GLY A 370 20.86 10.11 23.18
N ASP A 371 20.69 11.41 23.11
CA ASP A 371 19.38 12.05 23.16
C ASP A 371 18.65 12.02 21.82
N LEU A 372 17.33 12.22 21.87
CA LEU A 372 16.51 12.41 20.67
C LEU A 372 17.04 13.60 19.85
N PRO A 373 17.10 13.48 18.52
CA PRO A 373 17.71 14.49 17.68
C PRO A 373 16.90 15.79 17.63
N HIS A 374 17.60 16.91 17.68
CA HIS A 374 16.99 18.22 17.41
C HIS A 374 17.03 18.51 15.90
N PHE A 375 15.86 18.70 15.28
CA PHE A 375 15.71 19.09 13.87
C PHE A 375 15.64 20.61 13.76
N THR A 376 16.35 21.19 12.81
CA THR A 376 16.40 22.65 12.63
C THR A 376 15.11 23.21 12.02
N ARG A 377 14.40 22.41 11.23
CA ARG A 377 13.12 22.76 10.60
C ARG A 377 12.07 21.69 10.89
N PRO A 378 11.62 21.62 12.15
CA PRO A 378 10.71 20.56 12.57
C PRO A 378 9.26 20.75 12.12
N ASP A 379 8.89 21.96 11.68
CA ASP A 379 7.54 22.35 11.26
C ASP A 379 7.03 21.58 10.03
N SER A 380 7.92 21.12 9.17
CA SER A 380 7.58 20.33 7.97
C SER A 380 7.47 18.82 8.20
N LEU A 381 7.99 18.33 9.34
CA LEU A 381 8.01 16.90 9.62
C LEU A 381 6.59 16.34 9.82
N SER A 382 6.27 15.31 9.06
CA SER A 382 5.00 14.58 9.10
C SER A 382 5.16 13.18 9.70
N SER A 383 6.28 12.51 9.40
CA SER A 383 6.55 11.16 9.90
C SER A 383 8.00 11.01 10.35
N ILE A 384 8.18 10.50 11.57
CA ILE A 384 9.49 10.18 12.15
C ILE A 384 9.48 8.73 12.62
N ASP A 385 10.49 7.95 12.20
CA ASP A 385 10.75 6.61 12.71
C ASP A 385 12.21 6.49 13.16
N LEU A 386 12.43 6.47 14.48
CA LEU A 386 13.73 6.27 15.13
C LEU A 386 13.70 5.00 16.00
N SER A 387 12.81 4.07 15.70
CA SER A 387 12.69 2.80 16.43
C SER A 387 13.96 1.94 16.33
N ASP A 388 14.09 0.95 17.21
CA ASP A 388 15.20 -0.03 17.19
C ASP A 388 16.59 0.63 17.24
N ASN A 389 16.77 1.62 18.14
CA ASN A 389 18.02 2.32 18.35
C ASN A 389 18.45 2.28 19.84
N TYR A 390 19.41 3.09 20.25
CA TYR A 390 19.91 3.17 21.62
C TYR A 390 19.72 4.57 22.23
N LEU A 391 18.64 5.25 21.86
CA LEU A 391 18.30 6.57 22.35
C LEU A 391 17.86 6.52 23.83
N VAL A 392 18.27 7.50 24.62
CA VAL A 392 18.11 7.45 26.09
C VAL A 392 17.22 8.56 26.66
N ASP A 393 17.21 9.79 26.09
CA ASP A 393 16.49 10.95 26.62
C ASP A 393 16.21 12.00 25.53
N GLY A 394 15.85 13.23 25.93
CA GLY A 394 15.67 14.39 25.04
C GLY A 394 14.23 14.74 24.70
N ILE A 395 13.24 14.09 25.33
CA ILE A 395 11.81 14.23 25.00
C ILE A 395 11.26 15.64 25.26
N SER A 396 11.77 16.34 26.30
CA SER A 396 11.22 17.62 26.75
C SER A 396 11.15 18.68 25.65
N ASN A 397 12.08 18.61 24.69
CA ASN A 397 12.18 19.57 23.58
C ASN A 397 11.89 18.93 22.20
N PHE A 398 11.70 17.62 22.14
CA PHE A 398 11.62 16.90 20.87
C PHE A 398 10.46 17.36 19.99
N PHE A 399 9.28 17.52 20.56
CA PHE A 399 8.06 17.89 19.83
C PHE A 399 7.89 19.39 19.59
N ILE A 400 8.82 20.22 20.06
CA ILE A 400 8.71 21.68 19.91
C ILE A 400 8.70 22.05 18.42
N ASN A 401 7.69 22.85 18.02
CA ASN A 401 7.46 23.32 16.66
C ASN A 401 7.19 22.23 15.60
N MET A 402 6.90 20.98 15.99
CA MET A 402 6.50 19.91 15.06
C MET A 402 5.00 19.98 14.73
N SER A 403 4.54 21.10 14.19
CA SER A 403 3.10 21.37 13.97
C SER A 403 2.44 20.44 12.94
N SER A 404 3.21 19.89 12.01
CA SER A 404 2.69 18.99 10.94
C SER A 404 2.86 17.50 11.25
N LEU A 405 3.38 17.16 12.44
CA LEU A 405 3.72 15.77 12.77
C LEU A 405 2.46 14.93 12.99
N GLN A 406 2.31 13.90 12.15
CA GLN A 406 1.20 12.95 12.19
C GLN A 406 1.60 11.59 12.77
N LYS A 407 2.84 11.16 12.54
CA LYS A 407 3.31 9.84 12.98
C LYS A 407 4.69 9.90 13.61
N VAL A 408 4.83 9.29 14.78
CA VAL A 408 6.11 9.13 15.45
C VAL A 408 6.28 7.73 15.99
N LYS A 409 7.44 7.12 15.69
CA LYS A 409 7.86 5.83 16.24
C LYS A 409 9.22 5.97 16.91
N LEU A 410 9.26 5.69 18.20
CA LEU A 410 10.43 5.70 19.06
C LEU A 410 10.58 4.37 19.82
N SER A 411 9.87 3.34 19.38
CA SER A 411 9.83 2.02 20.02
C SER A 411 11.18 1.33 20.03
N ASN A 412 11.37 0.37 20.95
CA ASN A 412 12.61 -0.41 21.09
C ASN A 412 13.85 0.49 21.23
N ASN A 413 13.82 1.39 22.20
CA ASN A 413 14.93 2.24 22.59
C ASN A 413 15.20 2.10 24.12
N GLN A 414 15.99 2.99 24.67
CA GLN A 414 16.30 3.05 26.10
C GLN A 414 15.78 4.34 26.74
N LEU A 415 14.73 4.94 26.14
CA LEU A 415 14.17 6.22 26.57
C LEU A 415 13.66 6.14 27.99
N ARG A 416 14.18 7.03 28.85
CA ARG A 416 13.86 7.08 30.28
C ARG A 416 13.42 8.49 30.65
N PHE A 417 12.12 8.73 30.60
CA PHE A 417 11.51 9.99 31.02
C PHE A 417 10.10 9.74 31.57
N ASP A 418 9.56 10.72 32.26
CA ASP A 418 8.18 10.73 32.70
C ASP A 418 7.25 11.11 31.54
N ILE A 419 6.37 10.17 31.13
CA ILE A 419 5.46 10.37 30.01
C ILE A 419 4.46 11.51 30.26
N SER A 420 4.25 11.88 31.54
CA SER A 420 3.40 13.02 31.91
C SER A 420 3.97 14.39 31.53
N GLU A 421 5.26 14.47 31.20
CA GLU A 421 5.92 15.71 30.76
C GLU A 421 5.78 15.98 29.25
N ILE A 422 5.27 15.01 28.48
CA ILE A 422 5.16 15.13 27.01
C ILE A 422 4.01 16.08 26.63
N LYS A 423 4.32 17.01 25.71
CA LYS A 423 3.33 17.83 25.02
C LYS A 423 3.25 17.38 23.57
N LEU A 424 2.23 16.60 23.24
CA LEU A 424 2.04 16.09 21.89
C LEU A 424 1.55 17.19 20.93
N PRO A 425 2.01 17.18 19.66
CA PRO A 425 1.43 18.00 18.59
C PRO A 425 -0.05 17.69 18.36
N THR A 426 -0.83 18.70 17.98
CA THR A 426 -2.28 18.58 17.78
C THR A 426 -2.66 17.70 16.59
N GLU A 427 -1.81 17.66 15.58
CA GLU A 427 -2.04 16.87 14.35
C GLU A 427 -1.57 15.40 14.48
N LEU A 428 -1.01 15.03 15.64
CA LEU A 428 -0.47 13.69 15.83
C LEU A 428 -1.58 12.65 15.83
N SER A 429 -1.53 11.72 14.88
CA SER A 429 -2.49 10.62 14.75
C SER A 429 -1.95 9.28 15.28
N SER A 430 -0.63 9.11 15.31
CA SER A 430 -0.03 7.84 15.74
C SER A 430 1.24 8.06 16.54
N ILE A 431 1.29 7.47 17.73
CA ILE A 431 2.48 7.44 18.60
C ILE A 431 2.79 6.00 19.01
N ASP A 432 4.03 5.60 18.77
CA ASP A 432 4.57 4.30 19.16
C ASP A 432 5.83 4.50 20.01
N LEU A 433 5.70 4.21 21.29
CA LEU A 433 6.74 4.30 22.31
C LEU A 433 6.99 2.93 23.00
N HIS A 434 6.52 1.83 22.41
CA HIS A 434 6.61 0.52 23.06
C HIS A 434 8.06 0.10 23.30
N ALA A 435 8.27 -0.76 24.28
CA ALA A 435 9.58 -1.30 24.64
C ALA A 435 10.63 -0.21 24.89
N ASN A 436 10.36 0.60 25.91
CA ASN A 436 11.26 1.63 26.45
C ASN A 436 11.29 1.53 28.01
N LEU A 437 11.82 2.55 28.66
CA LEU A 437 11.94 2.62 30.12
C LEU A 437 11.10 3.76 30.71
N LEU A 438 9.95 4.06 30.09
CA LEU A 438 9.08 5.19 30.43
C LEU A 438 8.38 4.98 31.78
N VAL A 439 8.23 6.05 32.53
CA VAL A 439 7.51 6.12 33.79
C VAL A 439 6.38 7.17 33.73
N GLY A 440 5.65 7.38 34.84
CA GLY A 440 4.60 8.39 34.95
C GLY A 440 3.23 7.89 34.55
N SER A 441 2.30 8.78 34.23
CA SER A 441 0.90 8.46 33.95
C SER A 441 0.42 8.94 32.59
N LEU A 442 -0.66 8.31 32.09
CA LEU A 442 -1.20 8.54 30.74
C LEU A 442 -2.06 9.82 30.62
N SER A 443 -2.40 10.50 31.73
CA SER A 443 -3.38 11.58 31.76
C SER A 443 -3.02 12.80 30.88
N THR A 444 -1.76 13.00 30.58
CA THR A 444 -1.28 14.09 29.72
C THR A 444 -1.32 13.74 28.24
N ILE A 445 -1.19 12.45 27.89
CA ILE A 445 -1.23 11.98 26.51
C ILE A 445 -2.67 11.78 26.05
N ILE A 446 -3.50 11.19 26.92
CA ILE A 446 -4.91 10.92 26.67
C ILE A 446 -5.73 12.00 27.40
N ASN A 447 -6.14 13.01 26.67
CA ASN A 447 -6.91 14.13 27.18
C ASN A 447 -7.77 14.76 26.06
N ASN A 448 -8.58 15.76 26.41
CA ASN A 448 -9.53 16.39 25.47
C ASN A 448 -8.87 17.04 24.25
N ARG A 449 -7.57 17.39 24.30
CA ARG A 449 -6.86 18.02 23.16
C ARG A 449 -6.36 17.01 22.16
N THR A 450 -6.04 15.80 22.62
CA THR A 450 -5.44 14.75 21.78
C THR A 450 -6.47 13.72 21.29
N SER A 451 -7.62 13.63 21.94
CA SER A 451 -8.63 12.59 21.68
C SER A 451 -9.23 12.64 20.27
N SER A 452 -9.32 13.82 19.65
CA SER A 452 -9.89 13.97 18.30
C SER A 452 -8.91 13.60 17.18
N SER A 453 -7.59 13.64 17.44
CA SER A 453 -6.55 13.40 16.42
C SER A 453 -5.88 12.03 16.58
N LEU A 454 -5.68 11.56 17.82
CA LEU A 454 -4.98 10.31 18.08
C LEU A 454 -5.81 9.09 17.72
N GLU A 455 -5.33 8.33 16.73
CA GLU A 455 -5.90 7.07 16.30
C GLU A 455 -5.17 5.86 16.88
N VAL A 456 -3.84 5.97 17.07
CA VAL A 456 -2.99 4.88 17.51
C VAL A 456 -2.09 5.31 18.66
N ILE A 457 -2.21 4.62 19.78
CA ILE A 457 -1.30 4.73 20.93
C ILE A 457 -0.76 3.33 21.26
N ASP A 458 0.56 3.18 21.16
CA ASP A 458 1.27 2.01 21.69
C ASP A 458 2.37 2.48 22.66
N VAL A 459 2.15 2.20 23.94
CA VAL A 459 3.11 2.46 25.03
C VAL A 459 3.39 1.16 25.81
N SER A 460 3.13 0.02 25.20
CA SER A 460 3.33 -1.28 25.83
C SER A 460 4.81 -1.55 26.18
N ASN A 461 5.04 -2.47 27.10
CA ASN A 461 6.37 -2.83 27.58
C ASN A 461 7.19 -1.62 28.09
N ASN A 462 6.63 -0.95 29.08
CA ASN A 462 7.23 0.18 29.79
C ASN A 462 7.00 0.04 31.32
N PHE A 463 7.25 1.09 32.09
CA PHE A 463 7.02 1.16 33.53
C PHE A 463 5.95 2.19 33.89
N ILE A 464 5.04 2.48 32.98
CA ILE A 464 3.96 3.45 33.15
C ILE A 464 3.02 2.99 34.27
N SER A 465 2.63 3.91 35.14
CA SER A 465 1.81 3.67 36.31
C SER A 465 0.56 4.56 36.35
N GLY A 466 -0.16 4.55 37.46
CA GLY A 466 -1.42 5.30 37.60
C GLY A 466 -2.61 4.52 37.05
N HIS A 467 -3.61 5.23 36.57
CA HIS A 467 -4.87 4.67 36.09
C HIS A 467 -5.04 4.88 34.58
N ILE A 468 -5.87 4.07 33.95
CA ILE A 468 -6.34 4.35 32.59
C ILE A 468 -7.22 5.62 32.69
N PRO A 469 -6.90 6.69 31.93
CA PRO A 469 -7.69 7.92 31.98
C PRO A 469 -9.13 7.73 31.46
N GLU A 470 -10.00 8.69 31.81
CA GLU A 470 -11.33 8.75 31.20
C GLU A 470 -11.24 9.20 29.73
N PHE A 471 -12.08 8.65 28.90
CA PHE A 471 -12.15 8.95 27.47
C PHE A 471 -13.35 9.84 27.17
N VAL A 472 -13.15 10.84 26.30
CA VAL A 472 -14.21 11.74 25.86
C VAL A 472 -14.94 11.17 24.64
N GLU A 473 -16.19 11.59 24.44
CA GLU A 473 -16.95 11.28 23.25
C GLU A 473 -16.30 11.91 22.00
N GLY A 474 -16.43 11.26 20.85
CA GLY A 474 -15.85 11.72 19.60
C GLY A 474 -14.35 11.44 19.44
N SER A 475 -13.80 10.54 20.25
CA SER A 475 -12.41 10.07 20.09
C SER A 475 -12.24 9.23 18.83
N SER A 476 -11.18 9.49 18.07
CA SER A 476 -10.83 8.78 16.82
C SER A 476 -9.97 7.51 17.05
N MET A 477 -9.81 7.07 18.31
CA MET A 477 -8.92 5.98 18.70
C MET A 477 -9.30 4.65 18.05
N LYS A 478 -8.36 4.05 17.33
CA LYS A 478 -8.49 2.73 16.69
C LYS A 478 -7.66 1.65 17.40
N VAL A 479 -6.49 2.04 17.92
CA VAL A 479 -5.58 1.13 18.62
C VAL A 479 -5.14 1.73 19.94
N LEU A 480 -5.41 1.04 21.03
CA LEU A 480 -4.93 1.38 22.37
C LEU A 480 -4.17 0.17 22.94
N ASN A 481 -2.85 0.26 22.96
CA ASN A 481 -1.98 -0.77 23.51
C ASN A 481 -1.20 -0.24 24.72
N LEU A 482 -1.61 -0.69 25.90
CA LEU A 482 -1.05 -0.36 27.21
C LEU A 482 -0.41 -1.59 27.87
N GLY A 483 -0.28 -2.70 27.15
CA GLY A 483 0.14 -3.99 27.70
C GLY A 483 1.53 -3.97 28.34
N SER A 484 1.77 -4.78 29.36
CA SER A 484 3.06 -4.89 30.06
C SER A 484 3.56 -3.55 30.62
N ASN A 485 2.81 -3.03 31.59
CA ASN A 485 3.12 -1.82 32.35
C ASN A 485 2.79 -2.01 33.85
N ASN A 486 2.84 -0.94 34.64
CA ASN A 486 2.47 -0.90 36.07
C ASN A 486 1.12 -0.21 36.29
N ILE A 487 0.23 -0.20 35.30
CA ILE A 487 -1.08 0.48 35.36
C ILE A 487 -1.99 -0.26 36.35
N SER A 488 -2.69 0.50 37.19
CA SER A 488 -3.56 0.00 38.23
C SER A 488 -4.97 0.61 38.13
N GLY A 489 -5.84 0.28 39.12
CA GLY A 489 -7.21 0.79 39.15
C GLY A 489 -8.13 0.07 38.18
N PRO A 490 -9.38 0.52 38.06
CA PRO A 490 -10.40 -0.12 37.23
C PRO A 490 -10.26 0.28 35.74
N ILE A 491 -10.87 -0.52 34.87
CA ILE A 491 -11.15 -0.11 33.50
C ILE A 491 -12.23 0.96 33.53
N PRO A 492 -12.00 2.19 33.02
CA PRO A 492 -13.00 3.25 33.08
C PRO A 492 -14.23 2.90 32.19
N VAL A 493 -15.43 3.25 32.68
CA VAL A 493 -16.67 3.00 31.92
C VAL A 493 -16.67 3.77 30.59
N SER A 494 -16.06 4.96 30.57
CA SER A 494 -15.91 5.80 29.37
C SER A 494 -15.05 5.21 28.26
N ILE A 495 -14.39 4.06 28.48
CA ILE A 495 -13.70 3.35 27.39
C ILE A 495 -14.67 3.03 26.25
N SER A 496 -15.96 2.93 26.54
CA SER A 496 -17.02 2.75 25.56
C SER A 496 -17.21 3.92 24.58
N ASN A 497 -16.64 5.10 24.91
CA ASN A 497 -16.66 6.27 24.01
C ASN A 497 -15.72 6.10 22.80
N LEU A 498 -14.84 5.11 22.84
CA LEU A 498 -13.91 4.78 21.76
C LEU A 498 -14.59 3.93 20.67
N ILE A 499 -15.65 4.43 20.06
CA ILE A 499 -16.52 3.67 19.15
C ILE A 499 -15.82 3.13 17.89
N ASP A 500 -14.67 3.71 17.52
CA ASP A 500 -13.84 3.29 16.40
C ASP A 500 -12.74 2.30 16.79
N LEU A 501 -12.70 1.88 18.07
CA LEU A 501 -11.62 1.03 18.56
C LEU A 501 -11.67 -0.37 17.93
N GLU A 502 -10.56 -0.76 17.29
CA GLU A 502 -10.35 -2.05 16.65
C GLU A 502 -9.47 -2.98 17.53
N ARG A 503 -8.56 -2.38 18.31
CA ARG A 503 -7.64 -3.12 19.17
C ARG A 503 -7.53 -2.49 20.55
N LEU A 504 -7.80 -3.29 21.59
CA LEU A 504 -7.57 -2.98 22.99
C LEU A 504 -6.65 -4.03 23.60
N ASP A 505 -5.47 -3.62 24.05
CA ASP A 505 -4.55 -4.45 24.79
C ASP A 505 -4.14 -3.73 26.09
N ILE A 506 -4.61 -4.25 27.22
CA ILE A 506 -4.28 -3.77 28.57
C ILE A 506 -3.69 -4.90 29.41
N SER A 507 -3.21 -5.95 28.76
CA SER A 507 -2.67 -7.15 29.39
C SER A 507 -1.43 -6.86 30.23
N ARG A 508 -1.09 -7.77 31.16
CA ARG A 508 0.14 -7.70 31.97
C ARG A 508 0.28 -6.36 32.69
N ASN A 509 -0.72 -6.02 33.50
CA ASN A 509 -0.78 -4.84 34.33
C ASN A 509 -1.29 -5.21 35.76
N HIS A 510 -1.59 -4.22 36.58
CA HIS A 510 -2.16 -4.37 37.92
C HIS A 510 -3.62 -3.88 37.97
N ILE A 511 -4.35 -4.01 36.85
CA ILE A 511 -5.74 -3.54 36.72
C ILE A 511 -6.65 -4.38 37.57
N LEU A 512 -7.53 -3.71 38.35
CA LEU A 512 -8.48 -4.30 39.31
C LEU A 512 -9.92 -4.03 38.88
N GLY A 513 -10.87 -4.52 39.68
CA GLY A 513 -12.30 -4.30 39.45
C GLY A 513 -12.89 -5.24 38.41
N THR A 514 -13.96 -4.86 37.77
CA THR A 514 -14.72 -5.70 36.85
C THR A 514 -14.54 -5.25 35.38
N ILE A 515 -14.79 -6.14 34.45
CA ILE A 515 -14.88 -5.80 33.02
C ILE A 515 -16.19 -5.02 32.81
N PRO A 516 -16.16 -3.75 32.37
CA PRO A 516 -17.37 -2.95 32.16
C PRO A 516 -18.27 -3.53 31.08
N SER A 517 -19.57 -3.66 31.39
CA SER A 517 -20.57 -4.09 30.39
C SER A 517 -20.74 -3.10 29.23
N SER A 518 -20.32 -1.83 29.40
CA SER A 518 -20.31 -0.78 28.37
C SER A 518 -19.38 -1.07 27.21
N LEU A 519 -18.35 -1.93 27.39
CA LEU A 519 -17.48 -2.39 26.28
C LEU A 519 -18.27 -2.95 25.09
N ARG A 520 -19.52 -3.41 25.30
CA ARG A 520 -20.42 -3.86 24.23
C ARG A 520 -20.63 -2.83 23.12
N GLN A 521 -20.40 -1.54 23.39
CA GLN A 521 -20.57 -0.45 22.43
C GLN A 521 -19.45 -0.41 21.37
N LEU A 522 -18.32 -1.09 21.62
CA LEU A 522 -17.16 -1.14 20.72
C LEU A 522 -17.37 -2.14 19.58
N LEU A 523 -18.33 -1.87 18.69
CA LEU A 523 -18.75 -2.81 17.64
C LEU A 523 -17.68 -3.09 16.59
N LYS A 524 -16.67 -2.21 16.46
CA LYS A 524 -15.53 -2.38 15.56
C LYS A 524 -14.37 -3.17 16.17
N LEU A 525 -14.47 -3.56 17.46
CA LEU A 525 -13.38 -4.22 18.16
C LEU A 525 -13.10 -5.62 17.58
N LEU A 526 -11.87 -5.82 17.11
CA LEU A 526 -11.37 -7.07 16.52
C LEU A 526 -10.45 -7.83 17.50
N TRP A 527 -9.77 -7.10 18.39
CA TRP A 527 -8.77 -7.64 19.32
C TRP A 527 -8.98 -7.09 20.74
N LEU A 528 -9.15 -7.99 21.72
CA LEU A 528 -9.29 -7.67 23.13
C LEU A 528 -8.31 -8.53 23.95
N ASP A 529 -7.32 -7.94 24.59
CA ASP A 529 -6.47 -8.63 25.57
C ASP A 529 -6.50 -7.90 26.91
N VAL A 530 -7.09 -8.55 27.92
CA VAL A 530 -7.16 -8.10 29.31
C VAL A 530 -6.44 -9.08 30.24
N SER A 531 -5.64 -9.98 29.70
CA SER A 531 -4.99 -11.07 30.43
C SER A 531 -3.94 -10.58 31.44
N ILE A 532 -3.64 -11.40 32.41
CA ILE A 532 -2.58 -11.15 33.41
C ILE A 532 -2.81 -9.81 34.12
N ASN A 533 -3.93 -9.75 34.88
CA ASN A 533 -4.37 -8.61 35.69
C ASN A 533 -5.03 -9.12 36.98
N GLY A 534 -5.61 -8.22 37.74
CA GLY A 534 -6.37 -8.55 38.95
C GLY A 534 -7.89 -8.43 38.75
N LEU A 535 -8.41 -8.56 37.54
CA LEU A 535 -9.84 -8.39 37.22
C LEU A 535 -10.70 -9.45 37.92
N THR A 536 -11.83 -9.02 38.46
CA THR A 536 -12.79 -9.82 39.21
C THR A 536 -14.17 -9.84 38.58
N GLY A 537 -15.11 -10.59 39.13
CA GLY A 537 -16.48 -10.67 38.62
C GLY A 537 -16.60 -11.56 37.39
N GLN A 538 -17.64 -11.34 36.61
CA GLN A 538 -17.96 -12.16 35.43
C GLN A 538 -17.48 -11.49 34.15
N ILE A 539 -17.31 -12.28 33.10
CA ILE A 539 -17.23 -11.77 31.73
C ILE A 539 -18.66 -11.37 31.34
N PRO A 540 -18.94 -10.07 31.09
CA PRO A 540 -20.31 -9.64 30.80
C PRO A 540 -20.88 -10.30 29.54
N SER A 541 -22.06 -10.92 29.64
CA SER A 541 -22.71 -11.58 28.51
C SER A 541 -23.02 -10.60 27.35
N SER A 542 -23.20 -9.32 27.68
CA SER A 542 -23.43 -8.26 26.70
C SER A 542 -22.27 -8.07 25.71
N LEU A 543 -21.07 -8.51 26.03
CA LEU A 543 -19.91 -8.44 25.10
C LEU A 543 -20.12 -9.30 23.84
N SER A 544 -21.06 -10.25 23.85
CA SER A 544 -21.43 -11.00 22.65
C SER A 544 -22.03 -10.16 21.52
N GLN A 545 -22.41 -8.91 21.81
CA GLN A 545 -22.81 -7.95 20.77
C GLN A 545 -21.63 -7.53 19.87
N ILE A 546 -20.37 -7.71 20.30
CA ILE A 546 -19.16 -7.45 19.50
C ILE A 546 -18.94 -8.65 18.57
N THR A 547 -19.75 -8.76 17.53
CA THR A 547 -19.74 -9.92 16.62
C THR A 547 -18.47 -10.03 15.78
N GLY A 548 -17.76 -8.90 15.56
CA GLY A 548 -16.52 -8.81 14.81
C GLY A 548 -15.27 -9.30 15.55
N LEU A 549 -15.36 -9.61 16.84
CA LEU A 549 -14.20 -9.93 17.68
C LEU A 549 -13.51 -11.23 17.22
N LYS A 550 -12.26 -11.12 16.75
CA LYS A 550 -11.44 -12.24 16.24
C LYS A 550 -10.50 -12.82 17.29
N HIS A 551 -10.11 -12.01 18.27
CA HIS A 551 -9.23 -12.40 19.35
C HIS A 551 -9.76 -11.84 20.68
N ALA A 552 -9.84 -12.72 21.71
CA ALA A 552 -10.06 -12.29 23.07
C ALA A 552 -9.21 -13.13 24.04
N ASN A 553 -8.65 -12.49 25.06
CA ASN A 553 -7.81 -13.13 26.05
C ASN A 553 -8.12 -12.59 27.46
N PHE A 554 -8.65 -13.46 28.34
CA PHE A 554 -9.01 -13.20 29.71
C PHE A 554 -8.13 -13.97 30.70
N ARG A 555 -7.11 -14.67 30.22
CA ARG A 555 -6.24 -15.55 30.99
C ARG A 555 -5.62 -14.85 32.19
N ALA A 556 -5.39 -15.59 33.25
CA ALA A 556 -4.66 -15.17 34.47
C ALA A 556 -5.23 -13.87 35.08
N ASN A 557 -6.48 -13.96 35.51
CA ASN A 557 -7.21 -12.97 36.28
C ASN A 557 -7.87 -13.63 37.49
N ARG A 558 -8.79 -12.93 38.12
CA ARG A 558 -9.62 -13.44 39.22
C ARG A 558 -11.11 -13.54 38.83
N LEU A 559 -11.36 -13.80 37.54
CA LEU A 559 -12.72 -13.89 37.00
C LEU A 559 -13.41 -15.17 37.45
N CYS A 560 -14.74 -15.09 37.59
CA CYS A 560 -15.58 -16.20 38.04
C CYS A 560 -16.94 -16.16 37.32
N GLY A 561 -17.59 -17.30 37.21
CA GLY A 561 -18.89 -17.43 36.57
C GLY A 561 -18.86 -18.06 35.20
N GLU A 562 -20.00 -18.10 34.55
CA GLU A 562 -20.13 -18.73 33.26
C GLU A 562 -19.59 -17.82 32.14
N ILE A 563 -18.75 -18.38 31.24
CA ILE A 563 -18.33 -17.73 30.01
C ILE A 563 -19.57 -17.51 29.15
N PRO A 564 -19.73 -16.36 28.48
CA PRO A 564 -20.83 -16.13 27.53
C PRO A 564 -20.92 -17.25 26.49
N GLN A 565 -22.06 -17.97 26.45
CA GLN A 565 -22.24 -19.17 25.63
C GLN A 565 -22.60 -18.90 24.19
N THR A 566 -22.56 -17.64 23.76
CA THR A 566 -22.78 -17.17 22.39
C THR A 566 -21.47 -16.88 21.69
N ARG A 567 -21.47 -16.90 20.35
CA ARG A 567 -20.30 -16.44 19.55
C ARG A 567 -19.99 -14.97 19.87
N PRO A 568 -18.69 -14.59 19.84
CA PRO A 568 -17.51 -15.43 19.53
C PRO A 568 -16.92 -16.13 20.78
N PHE A 569 -17.42 -15.91 22.01
CA PHE A 569 -16.76 -16.33 23.25
C PHE A 569 -16.69 -17.85 23.45
N ASN A 570 -17.72 -18.57 23.02
CA ASN A 570 -17.77 -20.02 23.16
C ASN A 570 -16.89 -20.80 22.17
N ILE A 571 -16.22 -20.11 21.25
CA ILE A 571 -15.33 -20.72 20.23
C ILE A 571 -13.86 -20.34 20.40
N PHE A 572 -13.51 -19.37 21.25
CA PHE A 572 -12.12 -19.09 21.56
C PHE A 572 -11.46 -20.27 22.27
N ARG A 573 -10.14 -20.40 22.11
CA ARG A 573 -9.40 -21.53 22.70
C ARG A 573 -9.49 -21.51 24.24
N PRO A 574 -9.54 -22.67 24.92
CA PRO A 574 -9.60 -22.74 26.39
C PRO A 574 -8.49 -21.94 27.11
N VAL A 575 -7.30 -21.84 26.48
CA VAL A 575 -6.17 -21.08 27.03
C VAL A 575 -6.50 -19.60 27.27
N ALA A 576 -7.41 -19.02 26.49
CA ALA A 576 -7.84 -17.63 26.63
C ALA A 576 -8.57 -17.35 27.95
N TYR A 577 -9.05 -18.38 28.63
CA TYR A 577 -9.79 -18.32 29.89
C TYR A 577 -9.04 -18.96 31.06
N ALA A 578 -7.89 -19.59 30.78
CA ALA A 578 -7.13 -20.35 31.78
C ALA A 578 -6.64 -19.46 32.93
N HIS A 579 -6.36 -20.10 34.10
CA HIS A 579 -5.81 -19.43 35.27
C HIS A 579 -6.70 -18.29 35.81
N ASN A 580 -8.02 -18.51 35.84
CA ASN A 580 -8.99 -17.70 36.55
C ASN A 580 -9.51 -18.44 37.80
N LEU A 581 -10.21 -17.76 38.69
CA LEU A 581 -10.66 -18.37 39.97
C LEU A 581 -11.70 -19.46 39.74
N CYS A 582 -12.75 -19.17 38.96
CA CYS A 582 -13.91 -20.08 38.83
C CYS A 582 -14.69 -19.82 37.53
N LEU A 583 -14.01 -19.56 36.41
CA LEU A 583 -14.68 -19.55 35.11
C LEU A 583 -15.09 -20.97 34.72
N CYS A 584 -16.29 -21.11 34.18
CA CYS A 584 -16.88 -22.36 33.74
C CYS A 584 -17.73 -22.16 32.44
N GLY A 585 -18.24 -23.24 31.87
CA GLY A 585 -18.96 -23.22 30.60
C GLY A 585 -18.01 -23.28 29.37
N LYS A 586 -18.52 -23.63 28.20
CA LYS A 586 -17.69 -23.79 27.00
C LYS A 586 -16.82 -22.52 26.75
N PRO A 587 -15.56 -22.68 26.42
CA PRO A 587 -14.82 -23.91 26.07
C PRO A 587 -14.21 -24.64 27.29
N LEU A 588 -14.43 -24.18 28.49
CA LEU A 588 -14.04 -24.87 29.75
C LEU A 588 -15.08 -25.92 30.15
N GLN A 589 -14.85 -26.54 31.32
CA GLN A 589 -15.78 -27.50 31.93
C GLN A 589 -17.13 -26.84 32.24
N PRO A 590 -18.24 -27.60 32.18
CA PRO A 590 -19.55 -27.10 32.57
C PRO A 590 -19.55 -26.53 34.00
N CYS A 591 -20.36 -25.50 34.22
CA CYS A 591 -20.54 -24.96 35.58
C CYS A 591 -21.19 -26.01 36.50
N MET A 592 -20.60 -26.26 37.66
CA MET A 592 -21.24 -27.12 38.67
C MET A 592 -22.55 -26.45 39.12
N LYS A 593 -23.67 -27.17 38.99
CA LYS A 593 -24.91 -26.75 39.62
C LYS A 593 -24.64 -26.71 41.13
N GLN A 594 -24.90 -25.60 41.81
CA GLN A 594 -24.95 -25.57 43.25
C GLN A 594 -25.98 -26.62 43.68
N GLY A 595 -25.46 -27.78 44.11
CA GLY A 595 -26.30 -28.80 44.70
C GLY A 595 -26.94 -28.19 45.93
N SER A 596 -28.26 -28.27 46.03
CA SER A 596 -29.00 -28.10 47.26
C SER A 596 -28.30 -28.89 48.37
N MET A 597 -27.61 -28.22 49.28
CA MET A 597 -27.40 -28.82 50.60
C MET A 597 -28.80 -29.01 51.17
N GLY A 598 -29.32 -30.23 51.00
CA GLY A 598 -30.49 -30.70 51.74
C GLY A 598 -30.17 -30.68 53.18
N GLN A 599 -31.17 -30.29 53.90
CA GLN A 599 -31.40 -30.20 55.38
C GLN A 599 -30.67 -31.26 56.16
#